data_93c922764726b79e58dd6556541b5f3c
#
_entry.id   93c922764726b79e58dd6556541b5f3c
#
_cell.length_a   1.000
_cell.length_b   1.000
_cell.length_c   1.000
_cell.angle_alpha   90.00
_cell.angle_beta   90.00
_cell.angle_gamma   90.00
#
_symmetry.space_group_name_H-M   'P 1'
#
loop_
_entity.id
_entity.type
_entity.pdbx_description
1 polymer ?
#
loop_
_entity_poly.entity_id
_entity_poly.type
_entity_poly.pdbx_seq_one_letter_code
_entity_poly.pdbx_strand_id
1 'polypeptide(L)'
;MKEQYEQIAIQYHSEVLEKETEEILWGIVVDADKNLFQIDNIPFYGPELSCEDIVHAKYDEKAKRYQLVHIEQPSGNTTVQVMVLKEKYNREDLYNEILYAQTEIELVDDYYFVINVPAKTDYKNVYAILAALEEEQVISFAEPNLSPKHNADIRK
;
A
#
# COMPACT_ATOMS: atom_id res chain seq x y z
N MET A 1 1.12 -24.26 -12.64
CA MET A 1 2.37 -24.02 -11.91
C MET A 1 2.09 -23.30 -10.60
N LYS A 2 2.76 -23.73 -9.55
CA LYS A 2 2.65 -23.03 -8.27
C LYS A 2 3.46 -21.77 -8.30
N GLU A 3 2.85 -20.66 -7.86
CA GLU A 3 3.57 -19.41 -7.66
C GLU A 3 4.57 -19.61 -6.51
N GLN A 4 5.76 -19.05 -6.68
CA GLN A 4 6.80 -19.08 -5.66
C GLN A 4 6.83 -17.75 -4.94
N TYR A 5 6.67 -17.80 -3.61
CA TYR A 5 6.65 -16.61 -2.74
C TYR A 5 7.95 -16.49 -1.99
N GLU A 6 8.43 -15.27 -1.88
CA GLU A 6 9.63 -14.92 -1.11
C GLU A 6 9.33 -13.71 -0.24
N GLN A 7 10.00 -13.64 0.91
CA GLN A 7 9.93 -12.45 1.77
C GLN A 7 10.85 -11.37 1.24
N ILE A 8 10.32 -10.15 1.16
CA ILE A 8 11.07 -8.98 0.70
C ILE A 8 10.98 -7.91 1.78
N ALA A 9 12.15 -7.53 2.31
CA ALA A 9 12.24 -6.50 3.32
C ALA A 9 12.45 -5.14 2.67
N ILE A 10 11.73 -4.14 3.17
CA ILE A 10 11.95 -2.76 2.77
C ILE A 10 12.38 -1.96 3.99
N GLN A 11 13.41 -1.13 3.78
CA GLN A 11 13.92 -0.24 4.82
C GLN A 11 13.31 1.15 4.59
N TYR A 12 12.87 1.78 5.67
CA TYR A 12 12.35 3.14 5.57
C TYR A 12 12.63 3.88 6.88
N HIS A 13 12.67 5.20 6.80
CA HIS A 13 12.83 6.02 8.00
C HIS A 13 11.45 6.27 8.61
N SER A 14 11.27 5.85 9.86
CA SER A 14 10.03 6.12 10.59
C SER A 14 10.17 7.43 11.36
N GLU A 15 9.39 8.42 10.99
CA GLU A 15 9.40 9.71 11.71
C GLU A 15 8.81 9.58 13.11
N VAL A 16 7.85 8.69 13.27
CA VAL A 16 7.23 8.43 14.58
C VAL A 16 8.23 7.80 15.56
N LEU A 17 8.99 6.81 15.09
CA LEU A 17 9.99 6.12 15.91
C LEU A 17 11.36 6.79 15.89
N GLU A 18 11.54 7.76 15.01
CA GLU A 18 12.79 8.50 14.78
C GLU A 18 13.98 7.59 14.49
N LYS A 19 13.75 6.52 13.73
CA LYS A 19 14.78 5.55 13.36
C LYS A 19 14.47 4.84 12.07
N GLU A 20 15.49 4.18 11.51
CA GLU A 20 15.31 3.28 10.39
C GLU A 20 14.48 2.09 10.84
N THR A 21 13.49 1.73 10.04
CA THR A 21 12.54 0.68 10.34
C THR A 21 12.41 -0.24 9.13
N GLU A 22 12.02 -1.48 9.38
CA GLU A 22 11.89 -2.48 8.33
C GLU A 22 10.46 -3.00 8.27
N GLU A 23 9.93 -3.13 7.06
CA GLU A 23 8.68 -3.84 6.82
C GLU A 23 8.96 -5.02 5.90
N ILE A 24 8.33 -6.18 6.16
CA ILE A 24 8.51 -7.38 5.37
C ILE A 24 7.23 -7.64 4.59
N LEU A 25 7.38 -7.77 3.27
CA LEU A 25 6.28 -8.05 2.35
C LEU A 25 6.51 -9.38 1.66
N TRP A 26 5.43 -9.91 1.07
CA TRP A 26 5.54 -11.08 0.21
C TRP A 26 5.67 -10.64 -1.24
N GLY A 27 6.57 -11.28 -1.95
CA GLY A 27 6.73 -11.09 -3.38
C GLY A 27 6.58 -12.41 -4.11
N ILE A 28 5.94 -12.36 -5.27
CA ILE A 28 5.82 -13.50 -6.17
C ILE A 28 6.98 -13.43 -7.16
N VAL A 29 7.73 -14.52 -7.34
CA VAL A 29 8.84 -14.56 -8.28
C VAL A 29 8.32 -14.36 -9.71
N VAL A 30 8.79 -13.32 -10.38
CA VAL A 30 8.45 -13.01 -11.78
C VAL A 30 9.57 -13.49 -12.71
N ASP A 31 10.83 -13.22 -12.34
CA ASP A 31 12.00 -13.63 -13.09
C ASP A 31 13.12 -13.95 -12.09
N ALA A 32 13.34 -15.25 -11.87
CA ALA A 32 14.30 -15.72 -10.88
C ALA A 32 15.74 -15.30 -11.25
N ASP A 33 16.08 -15.32 -12.55
CA ASP A 33 17.43 -15.00 -13.01
C ASP A 33 17.77 -13.53 -12.79
N LYS A 34 16.77 -12.66 -12.88
CA LYS A 34 16.94 -11.22 -12.70
C LYS A 34 16.57 -10.73 -11.29
N ASN A 35 16.18 -11.63 -10.41
CA ASN A 35 15.71 -11.29 -9.05
C ASN A 35 14.58 -10.26 -9.08
N LEU A 36 13.59 -10.51 -9.93
CA LEU A 36 12.40 -9.68 -10.03
C LEU A 36 11.22 -10.36 -9.36
N PHE A 37 10.48 -9.58 -8.59
CA PHE A 37 9.34 -10.04 -7.79
C PHE A 37 8.17 -9.09 -7.97
N GLN A 38 6.96 -9.62 -7.91
CA GLN A 38 5.75 -8.79 -7.86
C GLN A 38 5.26 -8.74 -6.41
N ILE A 39 5.08 -7.54 -5.88
CA ILE A 39 4.61 -7.36 -4.50
C ILE A 39 3.16 -7.84 -4.39
N ASP A 40 2.90 -8.71 -3.41
CA ASP A 40 1.59 -9.36 -3.22
C ASP A 40 0.89 -8.90 -1.94
N ASN A 41 1.32 -7.78 -1.37
CA ASN A 41 0.70 -7.17 -0.20
C ASN A 41 0.47 -5.68 -0.42
N ILE A 42 -0.44 -5.12 0.39
CA ILE A 42 -0.54 -3.67 0.51
C ILE A 42 0.46 -3.26 1.57
N PRO A 43 1.46 -2.38 1.25
CA PRO A 43 2.40 -1.94 2.28
C PRO A 43 1.67 -1.18 3.40
N PHE A 44 2.01 -1.50 4.66
CA PHE A 44 1.37 -0.85 5.81
C PHE A 44 2.00 0.48 6.14
N TYR A 45 3.32 0.58 6.04
CA TYR A 45 4.07 1.77 6.48
C TYR A 45 5.10 2.23 5.47
N GLY A 46 5.67 1.32 4.69
CA GLY A 46 6.74 1.64 3.77
C GLY A 46 6.28 2.57 2.65
N PRO A 47 6.98 3.68 2.42
CA PRO A 47 6.64 4.63 1.36
C PRO A 47 7.07 4.14 -0.02
N GLU A 48 6.54 4.79 -1.05
CA GLU A 48 6.99 4.63 -2.45
C GLU A 48 6.72 3.28 -3.10
N LEU A 49 6.03 2.38 -2.43
CA LEU A 49 5.75 1.04 -2.93
C LEU A 49 4.25 0.77 -2.88
N SER A 50 3.73 0.10 -3.89
CA SER A 50 2.34 -0.32 -3.93
C SER A 50 2.22 -1.80 -4.28
N CYS A 51 1.07 -2.37 -3.96
CA CYS A 51 0.73 -3.74 -4.33
C CYS A 51 0.87 -3.92 -5.85
N GLU A 52 1.36 -5.07 -6.25
CA GLU A 52 1.61 -5.46 -7.65
C GLU A 52 2.77 -4.75 -8.33
N ASP A 53 3.49 -3.87 -7.65
CA ASP A 53 4.74 -3.32 -8.19
C ASP A 53 5.72 -4.46 -8.46
N ILE A 54 6.44 -4.38 -9.59
CA ILE A 54 7.54 -5.31 -9.86
C ILE A 54 8.81 -4.67 -9.37
N VAL A 55 9.52 -5.39 -8.50
CA VAL A 55 10.70 -4.88 -7.81
C VAL A 55 11.90 -5.77 -8.08
N HIS A 56 13.08 -5.15 -8.03
CA HIS A 56 14.35 -5.85 -7.96
C HIS A 56 14.76 -5.93 -6.50
N ALA A 57 15.09 -7.14 -6.04
CA ALA A 57 15.51 -7.37 -4.67
C ALA A 57 16.74 -8.27 -4.64
N LYS A 58 17.60 -8.06 -3.65
CA LYS A 58 18.85 -8.81 -3.48
C LYS A 58 18.76 -9.68 -2.23
N TYR A 59 19.18 -10.95 -2.35
CA TYR A 59 19.17 -11.87 -1.22
C TYR A 59 20.22 -11.47 -0.17
N ASP A 60 19.77 -11.40 1.08
CA ASP A 60 20.60 -11.11 2.24
C ASP A 60 20.82 -12.43 2.99
N GLU A 61 22.04 -12.94 2.96
CA GLU A 61 22.41 -14.22 3.56
C GLU A 61 22.24 -14.25 5.07
N LYS A 62 22.45 -13.11 5.74
CA LYS A 62 22.35 -13.01 7.18
C LYS A 62 20.89 -13.04 7.63
N ALA A 63 20.04 -12.27 6.96
CA ALA A 63 18.62 -12.18 7.26
C ALA A 63 17.83 -13.34 6.67
N LYS A 64 18.40 -14.06 5.70
CA LYS A 64 17.77 -15.16 4.96
C LYS A 64 16.49 -14.73 4.27
N ARG A 65 16.52 -13.54 3.68
CA ARG A 65 15.43 -13.00 2.87
C ARG A 65 15.95 -11.95 1.92
N TYR A 66 15.11 -11.52 1.01
CA TYR A 66 15.48 -10.51 0.02
C TYR A 66 15.34 -9.11 0.60
N GLN A 67 16.20 -8.20 0.13
CA GLN A 67 16.14 -6.77 0.44
C GLN A 67 15.78 -6.01 -0.83
N LEU A 68 14.81 -5.12 -0.74
CA LEU A 68 14.41 -4.27 -1.85
C LEU A 68 15.60 -3.42 -2.33
N VAL A 69 15.86 -3.42 -3.64
CA VAL A 69 16.87 -2.57 -4.25
C VAL A 69 16.21 -1.38 -4.93
N HIS A 70 15.26 -1.64 -5.82
CA HIS A 70 14.49 -0.57 -6.49
C HIS A 70 13.22 -1.13 -7.10
N ILE A 71 12.32 -0.23 -7.47
CA ILE A 71 11.09 -0.57 -8.20
C ILE A 71 11.43 -0.62 -9.67
N GLU A 72 11.27 -1.79 -10.28
CA GLU A 72 11.55 -1.99 -11.72
C GLU A 72 10.39 -1.48 -12.56
N GLN A 73 9.16 -1.82 -12.17
CA GLN A 73 7.96 -1.41 -12.89
C GLN A 73 6.84 -1.12 -11.91
N PRO A 74 6.44 0.16 -11.76
CA PRO A 74 5.28 0.50 -10.94
C PRO A 74 4.00 -0.12 -11.50
N SER A 75 3.13 -0.60 -10.63
CA SER A 75 1.84 -1.19 -11.03
C SER A 75 0.84 -0.14 -11.49
N GLY A 76 1.01 1.10 -11.04
CA GLY A 76 0.02 2.15 -11.21
C GLY A 76 -1.02 2.16 -10.10
N ASN A 77 -0.96 1.20 -9.18
CA ASN A 77 -1.84 1.20 -8.01
C ASN A 77 -1.40 2.29 -7.02
N THR A 78 -2.36 2.82 -6.27
CA THR A 78 -2.10 3.79 -5.21
C THR A 78 -2.30 3.11 -3.86
N THR A 79 -1.45 3.44 -2.89
CA THR A 79 -1.59 3.02 -1.51
C THR A 79 -2.06 4.22 -0.69
N VAL A 80 -3.12 4.01 0.11
CA VAL A 80 -3.65 5.02 1.02
C VAL A 80 -3.58 4.47 2.44
N GLN A 81 -3.10 5.29 3.36
CA GLN A 81 -3.06 4.97 4.78
C GLN A 81 -4.19 5.71 5.47
N VAL A 82 -4.98 5.00 6.30
CA VAL A 82 -6.14 5.59 6.96
C VAL A 82 -6.08 5.35 8.46
N MET A 83 -6.19 6.43 9.23
CA MET A 83 -6.32 6.40 10.68
C MET A 83 -7.75 6.74 11.05
N VAL A 84 -8.39 5.90 11.85
CA VAL A 84 -9.77 6.15 12.30
C VAL A 84 -9.74 7.03 13.54
N LEU A 85 -10.43 8.15 13.49
CA LEU A 85 -10.45 9.15 14.56
C LEU A 85 -11.70 9.03 15.45
N LYS A 86 -12.85 8.64 14.86
CA LYS A 86 -14.10 8.48 15.62
C LYS A 86 -14.32 7.02 15.99
N GLU A 87 -14.06 6.68 17.23
CA GLU A 87 -14.19 5.32 17.74
C GLU A 87 -15.60 4.75 17.56
N LYS A 88 -16.62 5.58 17.70
CA LYS A 88 -18.01 5.14 17.62
C LYS A 88 -18.58 5.06 16.21
N TYR A 89 -17.81 5.46 15.19
CA TYR A 89 -18.26 5.34 13.80
C TYR A 89 -18.34 3.86 13.43
N ASN A 90 -19.39 3.47 12.74
CA ASN A 90 -19.58 2.07 12.36
C ASN A 90 -18.50 1.64 11.37
N ARG A 91 -17.65 0.70 11.78
CA ARG A 91 -16.52 0.22 10.97
C ARG A 91 -16.98 -0.47 9.70
N GLU A 92 -18.03 -1.27 9.79
CA GLU A 92 -18.55 -1.98 8.63
C GLU A 92 -19.04 -1.01 7.56
N ASP A 93 -19.77 0.03 7.97
CA ASP A 93 -20.23 1.08 7.05
C ASP A 93 -19.05 1.81 6.42
N LEU A 94 -18.02 2.11 7.22
CA LEU A 94 -16.80 2.78 6.74
C LEU A 94 -16.11 1.95 5.66
N TYR A 95 -15.87 0.68 5.94
CA TYR A 95 -15.19 -0.20 5.00
C TYR A 95 -16.02 -0.43 3.74
N ASN A 96 -17.31 -0.64 3.87
CA ASN A 96 -18.20 -0.87 2.74
C ASN A 96 -18.26 0.34 1.80
N GLU A 97 -18.29 1.54 2.36
CA GLU A 97 -18.30 2.77 1.58
C GLU A 97 -17.03 2.88 0.71
N ILE A 98 -15.88 2.57 1.31
CA ILE A 98 -14.60 2.62 0.60
C ILE A 98 -14.50 1.48 -0.43
N LEU A 99 -14.91 0.26 -0.05
CA LEU A 99 -14.87 -0.90 -0.95
C LEU A 99 -15.77 -0.73 -2.17
N TYR A 100 -16.90 -0.03 -1.99
CA TYR A 100 -17.83 0.23 -3.09
C TYR A 100 -17.19 1.02 -4.22
N ALA A 101 -16.16 1.80 -3.92
CA ALA A 101 -15.43 2.58 -4.91
C ALA A 101 -14.37 1.75 -5.67
N GLN A 102 -14.48 0.42 -5.63
CA GLN A 102 -13.59 -0.52 -6.33
C GLN A 102 -12.15 -0.47 -5.81
N THR A 103 -12.03 -0.61 -4.51
CA THR A 103 -10.75 -0.63 -3.80
C THR A 103 -10.60 -1.96 -3.06
N GLU A 104 -9.43 -2.15 -2.48
CA GLU A 104 -9.13 -3.27 -1.59
C GLU A 104 -8.62 -2.72 -0.27
N ILE A 105 -9.03 -3.33 0.85
CA ILE A 105 -8.67 -2.86 2.18
C ILE A 105 -7.99 -3.99 2.94
N GLU A 106 -6.96 -3.64 3.72
CA GLU A 106 -6.35 -4.56 4.67
C GLU A 106 -6.29 -3.88 6.04
N LEU A 107 -6.83 -4.57 7.06
CA LEU A 107 -6.88 -4.05 8.42
C LEU A 107 -5.55 -4.33 9.11
N VAL A 108 -4.98 -3.30 9.75
CA VAL A 108 -3.74 -3.44 10.52
C VAL A 108 -4.07 -3.60 12.01
N ASP A 109 -4.89 -2.71 12.53
CA ASP A 109 -5.40 -2.78 13.91
C ASP A 109 -6.78 -2.09 13.99
N ASP A 110 -7.28 -1.85 15.21
CA ASP A 110 -8.62 -1.28 15.40
C ASP A 110 -8.76 0.15 14.86
N TYR A 111 -7.64 0.86 14.68
CA TYR A 111 -7.66 2.28 14.31
C TYR A 111 -6.91 2.57 13.02
N TYR A 112 -6.22 1.60 12.45
CA TYR A 112 -5.40 1.81 11.27
C TYR A 112 -5.67 0.74 10.23
N PHE A 113 -5.88 1.17 9.00
CA PHE A 113 -5.98 0.27 7.85
C PHE A 113 -5.37 0.91 6.61
N VAL A 114 -5.11 0.08 5.61
CA VAL A 114 -4.55 0.54 4.35
C VAL A 114 -5.47 0.16 3.20
N ILE A 115 -5.41 0.97 2.15
CA ILE A 115 -6.24 0.80 0.95
C ILE A 115 -5.31 0.62 -0.24
N ASN A 116 -5.60 -0.38 -1.07
CA ASN A 116 -5.03 -0.46 -2.40
C ASN A 116 -6.07 0.03 -3.40
N VAL A 117 -5.71 1.04 -4.18
CA VAL A 117 -6.56 1.54 -5.25
C VAL A 117 -5.98 1.02 -6.57
N PRO A 118 -6.64 0.04 -7.21
CA PRO A 118 -6.14 -0.49 -8.48
C PRO A 118 -5.97 0.60 -9.55
N ALA A 119 -4.99 0.42 -10.42
CA ALA A 119 -4.68 1.40 -11.46
C ALA A 119 -5.92 1.76 -12.30
N LYS A 120 -6.77 0.77 -12.57
CA LYS A 120 -8.00 0.96 -13.40
C LYS A 120 -9.13 1.71 -12.68
N THR A 121 -9.06 1.81 -11.34
CA THR A 121 -10.09 2.48 -10.55
C THR A 121 -9.97 4.00 -10.72
N ASP A 122 -11.11 4.69 -10.84
CA ASP A 122 -11.15 6.14 -10.89
C ASP A 122 -10.95 6.68 -9.47
N TYR A 123 -9.80 7.26 -9.23
CA TYR A 123 -9.43 7.75 -7.89
C TYR A 123 -10.27 8.95 -7.47
N LYS A 124 -10.87 9.65 -8.40
CA LYS A 124 -11.75 10.79 -8.07
C LYS A 124 -12.86 10.38 -7.12
N ASN A 125 -13.48 9.21 -7.35
CA ASN A 125 -14.54 8.70 -6.49
C ASN A 125 -14.01 8.29 -5.11
N VAL A 126 -12.87 7.63 -5.07
CA VAL A 126 -12.22 7.24 -3.80
C VAL A 126 -11.85 8.48 -2.99
N TYR A 127 -11.21 9.44 -3.65
CA TYR A 127 -10.77 10.67 -3.00
C TYR A 127 -11.96 11.45 -2.42
N ALA A 128 -13.07 11.53 -3.15
CA ALA A 128 -14.26 12.23 -2.68
C ALA A 128 -14.80 11.62 -1.38
N ILE A 129 -14.82 10.29 -1.28
CA ILE A 129 -15.25 9.59 -0.07
C ILE A 129 -14.30 9.88 1.09
N LEU A 130 -12.98 9.75 0.84
CA LEU A 130 -11.98 9.96 1.88
C LEU A 130 -11.96 11.41 2.37
N ALA A 131 -12.05 12.37 1.46
CA ALA A 131 -12.06 13.79 1.79
C ALA A 131 -13.30 14.17 2.62
N ALA A 132 -14.47 13.63 2.29
CA ALA A 132 -15.70 13.88 3.05
C ALA A 132 -15.58 13.31 4.47
N LEU A 133 -15.05 12.10 4.60
CA LEU A 133 -14.85 11.47 5.91
C LEU A 133 -13.82 12.23 6.75
N GLU A 134 -12.78 12.76 6.13
CA GLU A 134 -11.77 13.55 6.81
C GLU A 134 -12.34 14.90 7.27
N GLU A 135 -13.16 15.53 6.44
CA GLU A 135 -13.82 16.79 6.82
C GLU A 135 -14.76 16.59 8.02
N GLU A 136 -15.43 15.46 8.11
CA GLU A 136 -16.27 15.11 9.24
C GLU A 136 -15.47 14.60 10.44
N GLN A 137 -14.15 14.57 10.33
CA GLN A 137 -13.23 14.10 11.38
C GLN A 137 -13.46 12.63 11.77
N VAL A 138 -13.97 11.83 10.85
CA VAL A 138 -14.10 10.38 11.03
C VAL A 138 -12.74 9.71 10.86
N ILE A 139 -11.96 10.16 9.87
CA ILE A 139 -10.65 9.62 9.55
C ILE A 139 -9.63 10.73 9.32
N SER A 140 -8.37 10.34 9.33
CA SER A 140 -7.26 11.08 8.73
C SER A 140 -6.61 10.12 7.73
N PHE A 141 -6.18 10.62 6.57
CA PHE A 141 -5.56 9.75 5.58
C PHE A 141 -4.33 10.38 4.94
N ALA A 142 -3.45 9.53 4.45
CA ALA A 142 -2.25 9.93 3.72
C ALA A 142 -2.11 9.08 2.46
N GLU A 143 -1.45 9.65 1.48
CA GLU A 143 -1.23 9.02 0.18
C GLU A 143 0.27 8.85 -0.04
N PRO A 144 0.94 7.91 0.67
CA PRO A 144 2.40 7.78 0.60
C PRO A 144 2.90 7.40 -0.79
N ASN A 145 2.05 6.77 -1.59
CA ASN A 145 2.39 6.44 -2.97
C ASN A 145 1.17 6.66 -3.88
N LEU A 146 0.96 7.91 -4.27
CA LEU A 146 -0.10 8.30 -5.21
C LEU A 146 0.43 8.15 -6.63
N SER A 147 -0.17 7.25 -7.41
CA SER A 147 0.28 7.01 -8.78
C SER A 147 0.02 8.23 -9.67
N PRO A 148 0.81 8.41 -10.74
CA PRO A 148 0.57 9.52 -11.68
C PRO A 148 -0.83 9.50 -12.28
N LYS A 149 -1.35 8.32 -12.61
CA LYS A 149 -2.71 8.16 -13.16
C LYS A 149 -3.76 8.66 -12.18
N HIS A 150 -3.66 8.23 -10.92
CA HIS A 150 -4.61 8.62 -9.89
C HIS A 150 -4.49 10.10 -9.52
N ASN A 151 -3.27 10.62 -9.52
CA ASN A 151 -3.05 12.06 -9.32
C ASN A 151 -3.76 12.85 -10.44
N ALA A 152 -3.69 12.38 -11.68
CA ALA A 152 -4.39 13.01 -12.79
C ALA A 152 -5.92 12.94 -12.63
N ASP A 153 -6.44 11.84 -12.09
CA ASP A 153 -7.88 11.67 -11.88
C ASP A 153 -8.47 12.77 -10.98
N ILE A 154 -7.74 13.16 -9.92
CA ILE A 154 -8.24 14.14 -8.95
C ILE A 154 -7.96 15.59 -9.34
N ARG A 155 -7.15 15.80 -10.37
CA ARG A 155 -6.82 17.17 -10.85
C ARG A 155 -7.67 17.63 -12.02
N LYS A 156 -8.58 16.81 -12.48
CA LYS A 156 -9.50 17.16 -13.56
C LYS A 156 -10.70 17.95 -13.05
#